data_0450cf5b7b194ac78996b857c2872d84
#
_entry.id   0450cf5b7b194ac78996b857c2872d84
#
_cell.length_a   1.000
_cell.length_b   1.000
_cell.length_c   1.000
_cell.angle_alpha   90.00
_cell.angle_beta   90.00
_cell.angle_gamma   90.00
#
_symmetry.space_group_name_H-M   'P 1'
#
loop_
_entity.id
_entity.type
_entity.pdbx_description
1 polymer ?
#
loop_
_entity_poly.entity_id
_entity_poly.type
_entity_poly.pdbx_seq_one_letter_code
_entity_poly.pdbx_strand_id
1 'polypeptide(L)'
;VKVDYSVKNLSDNTMYFNIGSHEGYYTPEGIEDYDVIFPQSETLNSYVLYGNLLSNQQLPILKDSNILPLYDKYFTVDALVFKSLKSRSATLRNRKTGKAVRVDFPDNDYFLLWHKPNAPYMCLEPWNGIPDIIDSSYDITEKEGIIALPSGLEYNNTHTITIIE
;
A
#
# COMPACT_ATOMS: atom_id res chain seq x y z
N VAL A 1 -16.06 7.49 -1.29
CA VAL A 1 -15.68 7.49 -2.71
C VAL A 1 -15.32 6.06 -3.09
N LYS A 2 -15.85 5.55 -4.20
CA LYS A 2 -15.44 4.29 -4.79
C LYS A 2 -14.65 4.59 -6.06
N VAL A 3 -13.50 3.93 -6.22
CA VAL A 3 -12.64 4.03 -7.40
C VAL A 3 -12.59 2.66 -8.04
N ASP A 4 -13.09 2.56 -9.26
CA ASP A 4 -13.08 1.34 -10.06
C ASP A 4 -12.12 1.53 -11.25
N TYR A 5 -11.19 0.62 -11.39
CA TYR A 5 -10.30 0.54 -12.55
C TYR A 5 -10.73 -0.62 -13.43
N SER A 6 -10.75 -0.39 -14.73
CA SER A 6 -10.92 -1.44 -15.74
C SER A 6 -9.78 -1.32 -16.76
N VAL A 7 -9.01 -2.39 -16.93
CA VAL A 7 -7.89 -2.47 -17.85
C VAL A 7 -8.20 -3.55 -18.88
N LYS A 8 -8.33 -3.18 -20.14
CA LYS A 8 -8.61 -4.11 -21.24
C LYS A 8 -7.39 -4.27 -22.13
N ASN A 9 -6.98 -5.50 -22.36
CA ASN A 9 -5.92 -5.80 -23.32
C ASN A 9 -6.47 -5.80 -24.75
N LEU A 10 -6.09 -4.79 -25.53
CA LEU A 10 -6.50 -4.63 -26.94
C LEU A 10 -5.45 -5.15 -27.92
N SER A 11 -4.34 -5.70 -27.43
CA SER A 11 -3.28 -6.26 -28.27
C SER A 11 -3.51 -7.74 -28.56
N ASP A 12 -2.76 -8.30 -29.50
CA ASP A 12 -2.81 -9.73 -29.86
C ASP A 12 -1.97 -10.60 -28.90
N ASN A 13 -1.19 -9.99 -28.00
CA ASN A 13 -0.29 -10.68 -27.08
C ASN A 13 -0.73 -10.46 -25.62
N THR A 14 -0.20 -11.26 -24.71
CA THR A 14 -0.35 -11.04 -23.27
C THR A 14 0.27 -9.69 -22.88
N MET A 15 -0.49 -8.87 -22.14
CA MET A 15 -0.05 -7.60 -21.58
C MET A 15 0.36 -7.79 -20.11
N TYR A 16 1.49 -7.24 -19.73
CA TYR A 16 2.00 -7.26 -18.35
C TYR A 16 1.94 -5.86 -17.77
N PHE A 17 1.36 -5.72 -16.58
CA PHE A 17 1.24 -4.42 -15.91
C PHE A 17 1.07 -4.58 -14.38
N ASN A 18 1.30 -3.50 -13.65
CA ASN A 18 0.90 -3.32 -12.26
C ASN A 18 -0.11 -2.19 -12.15
N ILE A 19 -0.91 -2.23 -11.10
CA ILE A 19 -1.83 -1.16 -10.74
C ILE A 19 -1.81 -0.95 -9.23
N GLY A 20 -1.99 0.28 -8.80
CA GLY A 20 -2.09 0.65 -7.40
C GLY A 20 -2.57 2.07 -7.25
N SER A 21 -2.94 2.45 -6.04
CA SER A 21 -3.35 3.79 -5.71
C SER A 21 -2.33 4.46 -4.78
N HIS A 22 -2.29 5.81 -4.78
CA HIS A 22 -1.31 6.57 -4.02
C HIS A 22 -1.93 7.87 -3.47
N GLU A 23 -3.10 7.73 -2.84
CA GLU A 23 -3.78 8.87 -2.26
C GLU A 23 -3.13 9.31 -0.95
N GLY A 24 -2.92 10.62 -0.84
CA GLY A 24 -2.46 11.29 0.38
C GLY A 24 -3.64 11.84 1.19
N TYR A 25 -3.68 11.53 2.47
CA TYR A 25 -4.70 11.99 3.42
C TYR A 25 -4.12 13.05 4.33
N TYR A 26 -4.83 14.18 4.46
CA TYR A 26 -4.39 15.34 5.22
C TYR A 26 -4.30 15.06 6.72
N THR A 27 -3.13 15.31 7.31
CA THR A 27 -2.82 15.14 8.74
C THR A 27 -2.22 16.44 9.30
N PRO A 28 -3.06 17.46 9.54
CA PRO A 28 -2.60 18.81 9.88
C PRO A 28 -1.76 18.90 11.17
N GLU A 29 -1.97 17.98 12.13
CA GLU A 29 -1.24 17.95 13.38
C GLU A 29 0.08 17.15 13.29
N GLY A 30 0.40 16.63 12.11
CA GLY A 30 1.50 15.69 11.90
C GLY A 30 1.07 14.23 12.12
N ILE A 31 1.81 13.28 11.52
CA ILE A 31 1.42 11.87 11.53
C ILE A 31 1.52 11.20 12.90
N GLU A 32 2.33 11.74 13.82
CA GLU A 32 2.51 11.15 15.15
C GLU A 32 1.26 11.24 16.05
N ASP A 33 0.25 12.00 15.62
CA ASP A 33 -1.07 12.01 16.29
C ASP A 33 -2.04 10.95 15.71
N TYR A 34 -1.58 10.12 14.78
CA TYR A 34 -2.41 9.15 14.08
C TYR A 34 -1.95 7.70 14.28
N ASP A 35 -2.93 6.80 14.14
CA ASP A 35 -2.73 5.36 14.06
C ASP A 35 -3.26 4.84 12.72
N VAL A 36 -2.64 3.78 12.21
CA VAL A 36 -3.27 2.91 11.20
C VAL A 36 -3.89 1.72 11.91
N ILE A 37 -5.21 1.55 11.73
CA ILE A 37 -5.99 0.49 12.38
C ILE A 37 -6.41 -0.52 11.32
N PHE A 38 -6.10 -1.77 11.57
CA PHE A 38 -6.48 -2.92 10.75
C PHE A 38 -7.69 -3.64 11.34
N PRO A 39 -8.60 -4.25 10.55
CA PRO A 39 -9.71 -5.03 11.08
C PRO A 39 -9.29 -6.31 11.81
N GLN A 40 -8.10 -6.83 11.51
CA GLN A 40 -7.54 -8.03 12.12
C GLN A 40 -6.22 -7.73 12.81
N SER A 41 -5.83 -8.58 13.77
CA SER A 41 -4.48 -8.54 14.34
C SER A 41 -3.46 -8.95 13.31
N GLU A 42 -2.45 -8.11 13.11
CA GLU A 42 -1.37 -8.26 12.15
C GLU A 42 -0.02 -8.45 12.85
N THR A 43 0.88 -9.14 12.17
CA THR A 43 2.32 -9.14 12.45
C THR A 43 3.02 -8.76 11.16
N LEU A 44 3.52 -7.52 11.10
CA LEU A 44 4.02 -6.91 9.88
C LEU A 44 5.50 -6.59 9.97
N ASN A 45 6.25 -7.07 8.99
CA ASN A 45 7.59 -6.61 8.70
C ASN A 45 7.55 -5.76 7.43
N SER A 46 8.23 -4.61 7.44
CA SER A 46 8.42 -3.82 6.23
C SER A 46 9.68 -4.26 5.50
N TYR A 47 9.58 -4.44 4.20
CA TYR A 47 10.75 -4.62 3.33
C TYR A 47 11.48 -3.29 3.16
N VAL A 48 12.81 -3.33 3.21
CA VAL A 48 13.67 -2.14 3.12
C VAL A 48 13.91 -1.78 1.66
N LEU A 49 13.73 -0.51 1.34
CA LEU A 49 14.07 0.08 0.04
C LEU A 49 15.50 0.63 0.06
N TYR A 50 16.26 0.33 -0.99
CA TYR A 50 17.53 0.97 -1.32
C TYR A 50 17.36 1.72 -2.65
N GLY A 51 17.28 3.04 -2.57
CA GLY A 51 16.79 3.82 -3.69
C GLY A 51 15.36 3.37 -4.04
N ASN A 52 15.11 3.01 -5.28
CA ASN A 52 13.79 2.56 -5.74
C ASN A 52 13.64 1.03 -5.81
N LEU A 53 14.57 0.27 -5.23
CA LEU A 53 14.57 -1.20 -5.30
C LEU A 53 14.31 -1.82 -3.92
N LEU A 54 13.51 -2.88 -3.89
CA LEU A 54 13.29 -3.67 -2.69
C LEU A 54 14.46 -4.61 -2.42
N SER A 55 14.86 -4.68 -1.16
CA SER A 55 15.79 -5.69 -0.69
C SER A 55 15.06 -6.85 0.00
N ASN A 56 15.80 -7.93 0.28
CA ASN A 56 15.29 -9.03 1.11
C ASN A 56 15.36 -8.72 2.61
N GLN A 57 15.90 -7.56 3.00
CA GLN A 57 15.94 -7.15 4.41
C GLN A 57 14.55 -6.69 4.86
N GLN A 58 14.21 -7.06 6.10
CA GLN A 58 12.93 -6.70 6.70
C GLN A 58 13.15 -6.09 8.07
N LEU A 59 12.32 -5.12 8.41
CA LEU A 59 12.26 -4.48 9.72
C LEU A 59 10.92 -4.81 10.39
N PRO A 60 10.91 -5.29 11.65
CA PRO A 60 9.67 -5.53 12.36
C PRO A 60 8.98 -4.19 12.68
N ILE A 61 7.74 -4.05 12.27
CA ILE A 61 6.94 -2.82 12.43
C ILE A 61 5.78 -3.04 13.39
N LEU A 62 5.07 -4.16 13.27
CA LEU A 62 3.91 -4.47 14.10
C LEU A 62 3.95 -5.94 14.52
N LYS A 63 3.61 -6.23 15.78
CA LYS A 63 3.55 -7.59 16.30
C LYS A 63 2.25 -7.82 17.05
N ASP A 64 1.48 -8.83 16.58
CA ASP A 64 0.24 -9.31 17.20
C ASP A 64 -0.72 -8.20 17.63
N SER A 65 -0.91 -7.19 16.78
CA SER A 65 -1.74 -6.02 17.05
C SER A 65 -2.51 -5.60 15.80
N ASN A 66 -3.66 -4.99 16.00
CA ASN A 66 -4.42 -4.36 14.93
C ASN A 66 -4.24 -2.83 14.88
N ILE A 67 -3.40 -2.25 15.75
CA ILE A 67 -3.12 -0.81 15.82
C ILE A 67 -1.64 -0.58 15.58
N LEU A 68 -1.32 0.18 14.55
CA LEU A 68 0.02 0.64 14.22
C LEU A 68 0.13 2.15 14.50
N PRO A 69 0.74 2.57 15.62
CA PRO A 69 1.05 3.97 15.84
C PRO A 69 2.06 4.49 14.82
N LEU A 70 1.81 5.67 14.26
CA LEU A 70 2.69 6.26 13.28
C LEU A 70 3.78 7.11 13.94
N TYR A 71 4.99 7.05 13.37
CA TYR A 71 6.14 7.84 13.76
C TYR A 71 6.93 8.29 12.52
N ASP A 72 7.38 9.54 12.49
CA ASP A 72 8.22 10.10 11.42
C ASP A 72 9.45 9.23 11.13
N LYS A 73 10.05 8.64 12.17
CA LYS A 73 11.23 7.77 12.05
C LYS A 73 11.03 6.55 11.15
N TYR A 74 9.81 6.09 10.95
CA TYR A 74 9.53 4.96 10.05
C TYR A 74 9.77 5.30 8.58
N PHE A 75 9.70 6.59 8.24
CA PHE A 75 9.74 7.09 6.86
C PHE A 75 11.06 7.81 6.52
N THR A 76 12.08 7.67 7.37
CA THR A 76 13.39 8.31 7.15
C THR A 76 14.18 7.73 5.98
N VAL A 77 13.89 6.48 5.62
CA VAL A 77 14.50 5.82 4.45
C VAL A 77 13.58 5.96 3.24
N ASP A 78 12.34 5.46 3.35
CA ASP A 78 11.28 5.52 2.34
C ASP A 78 9.97 4.93 2.91
N ALA A 79 9.10 4.39 2.03
CA ALA A 79 7.84 3.74 2.39
C ALA A 79 8.03 2.49 3.26
N LEU A 80 7.02 2.22 4.07
CA LEU A 80 6.82 0.89 4.66
C LEU A 80 6.12 0.00 3.61
N VAL A 81 6.73 -1.12 3.27
CA VAL A 81 6.21 -2.04 2.25
C VAL A 81 5.79 -3.36 2.89
N PHE A 82 4.50 -3.66 2.87
CA PHE A 82 3.92 -4.88 3.43
C PHE A 82 3.40 -5.79 2.31
N LYS A 83 3.84 -7.07 2.32
CA LYS A 83 3.50 -8.06 1.30
C LYS A 83 2.44 -9.07 1.73
N SER A 84 2.11 -9.17 3.02
CA SER A 84 1.34 -10.29 3.55
C SER A 84 0.31 -9.86 4.60
N LEU A 85 -0.51 -8.85 4.29
CA LEU A 85 -1.62 -8.46 5.14
C LEU A 85 -2.74 -9.50 5.11
N LYS A 86 -3.31 -9.83 6.27
CA LYS A 86 -4.58 -10.57 6.40
C LYS A 86 -5.76 -9.65 6.14
N SER A 87 -5.62 -8.39 6.59
CA SER A 87 -6.62 -7.33 6.42
C SER A 87 -6.71 -6.87 4.98
N ARG A 88 -7.92 -6.52 4.54
CA ARG A 88 -8.19 -5.91 3.23
C ARG A 88 -8.80 -4.52 3.37
N SER A 89 -8.53 -3.89 4.50
CA SER A 89 -8.76 -2.46 4.72
C SER A 89 -7.81 -1.94 5.79
N ALA A 90 -7.59 -0.62 5.76
CA ALA A 90 -6.82 0.10 6.77
C ALA A 90 -7.53 1.43 7.09
N THR A 91 -7.51 1.85 8.34
CA THR A 91 -8.11 3.10 8.80
C THR A 91 -7.04 4.00 9.41
N LEU A 92 -6.80 5.15 8.80
CA LEU A 92 -5.98 6.22 9.36
C LEU A 92 -6.87 7.02 10.34
N ARG A 93 -6.56 7.00 11.62
CA ARG A 93 -7.36 7.64 12.67
C ARG A 93 -6.55 8.60 13.52
N ASN A 94 -7.04 9.82 13.68
CA ASN A 94 -6.50 10.77 14.62
C ASN A 94 -6.88 10.36 16.07
N ARG A 95 -5.88 10.16 16.93
CA ARG A 95 -6.07 9.73 18.33
C ARG A 95 -6.78 10.76 19.19
N LYS A 96 -6.64 12.04 18.87
CA LYS A 96 -7.20 13.14 19.69
C LYS A 96 -8.65 13.44 19.34
N THR A 97 -8.95 13.46 18.05
CA THR A 97 -10.28 13.87 17.55
C THR A 97 -11.21 12.70 17.24
N GLY A 98 -10.66 11.51 17.01
CA GLY A 98 -11.39 10.34 16.55
C GLY A 98 -11.69 10.34 15.05
N LYS A 99 -11.52 11.46 14.36
CA LYS A 99 -11.73 11.54 12.90
C LYS A 99 -10.83 10.57 12.16
N ALA A 100 -11.36 9.92 11.14
CA ALA A 100 -10.63 8.90 10.42
C ALA A 100 -10.98 8.83 8.93
N VAL A 101 -10.07 8.20 8.18
CA VAL A 101 -10.30 7.78 6.80
C VAL A 101 -10.01 6.30 6.70
N ARG A 102 -10.97 5.53 6.18
CA ARG A 102 -10.80 4.11 5.90
C ARG A 102 -10.64 3.89 4.41
N VAL A 103 -9.69 3.05 4.06
CA VAL A 103 -9.47 2.54 2.70
C VAL A 103 -9.74 1.05 2.70
N ASP A 104 -10.72 0.61 1.91
CA ASP A 104 -11.00 -0.80 1.63
C ASP A 104 -10.36 -1.17 0.28
N PHE A 105 -9.63 -2.28 0.24
CA PHE A 105 -8.86 -2.72 -0.94
C PHE A 105 -8.92 -4.25 -1.13
N PRO A 106 -10.10 -4.79 -1.45
CA PRO A 106 -10.32 -6.24 -1.52
C PRO A 106 -9.45 -6.93 -2.58
N ASP A 107 -9.07 -6.20 -3.63
CA ASP A 107 -8.41 -6.72 -4.83
C ASP A 107 -6.89 -6.48 -4.84
N ASN A 108 -6.30 -5.94 -3.75
CA ASN A 108 -4.88 -5.59 -3.68
C ASN A 108 -4.15 -6.47 -2.65
N ASP A 109 -3.01 -7.03 -3.04
CA ASP A 109 -2.24 -7.94 -2.21
C ASP A 109 -1.15 -7.25 -1.39
N TYR A 110 -0.71 -6.08 -1.85
CA TYR A 110 0.34 -5.29 -1.21
C TYR A 110 -0.26 -4.01 -0.63
N PHE A 111 0.32 -3.58 0.49
CA PHE A 111 -0.08 -2.33 1.13
C PHE A 111 1.16 -1.56 1.54
N LEU A 112 1.24 -0.31 1.08
CA LEU A 112 2.33 0.56 1.40
C LEU A 112 1.82 1.73 2.23
N LEU A 113 2.69 2.21 3.12
CA LEU A 113 2.50 3.45 3.85
C LEU A 113 3.66 4.38 3.51
N TRP A 114 3.36 5.58 3.11
CA TRP A 114 4.38 6.58 2.82
C TRP A 114 4.04 7.94 3.38
N HIS A 115 5.06 8.61 3.85
CA HIS A 115 4.98 9.96 4.40
C HIS A 115 6.30 10.69 4.13
N LYS A 116 6.21 11.90 3.65
CA LYS A 116 7.37 12.77 3.58
C LYS A 116 7.56 13.43 4.96
N PRO A 117 8.68 13.22 5.66
CA PRO A 117 8.92 13.79 6.98
C PRO A 117 8.61 15.29 7.04
N ASN A 118 7.89 15.71 8.08
CA ASN A 118 7.38 17.07 8.29
C ASN A 118 6.29 17.55 7.30
N ALA A 119 5.77 16.70 6.42
CA ALA A 119 4.65 17.09 5.56
C ALA A 119 3.30 16.74 6.24
N PRO A 120 2.23 17.52 6.04
CA PRO A 120 0.95 17.31 6.71
C PRO A 120 0.06 16.31 5.97
N TYR A 121 0.59 15.15 5.58
CA TYR A 121 -0.19 14.09 4.93
C TYR A 121 0.44 12.73 5.16
N MET A 122 -0.40 11.68 5.02
CA MET A 122 -0.02 10.28 5.06
C MET A 122 -0.65 9.57 3.86
N CYS A 123 0.14 8.79 3.11
CA CYS A 123 -0.36 7.98 2.01
C CYS A 123 -0.68 6.57 2.50
N LEU A 124 -1.85 6.06 2.08
CA LEU A 124 -2.26 4.68 2.24
C LEU A 124 -2.40 4.09 0.83
N GLU A 125 -1.54 3.14 0.50
CA GLU A 125 -1.30 2.74 -0.88
C GLU A 125 -1.56 1.24 -1.09
N PRO A 126 -2.78 0.85 -1.45
CA PRO A 126 -3.05 -0.52 -1.89
C PRO A 126 -2.56 -0.73 -3.32
N TRP A 127 -1.72 -1.75 -3.52
CA TRP A 127 -1.09 -2.06 -4.80
C TRP A 127 -1.24 -3.54 -5.17
N ASN A 128 -1.19 -3.85 -6.49
CA ASN A 128 -1.11 -5.21 -7.03
C ASN A 128 0.29 -5.60 -7.48
N GLY A 129 1.25 -4.78 -7.23
CA GLY A 129 2.65 -5.04 -7.53
C GLY A 129 3.53 -4.25 -6.59
N ILE A 130 4.80 -4.48 -6.68
CA ILE A 130 5.81 -3.84 -5.85
C ILE A 130 6.95 -3.31 -6.72
N PRO A 131 7.82 -2.42 -6.21
CA PRO A 131 9.07 -2.09 -6.89
C PRO A 131 9.88 -3.34 -7.22
N ASP A 132 10.79 -3.25 -8.19
CA ASP A 132 11.70 -4.36 -8.48
C ASP A 132 12.60 -4.67 -7.28
N ILE A 133 12.98 -5.94 -7.15
CA ILE A 133 13.97 -6.36 -6.15
C ILE A 133 15.39 -6.08 -6.67
N ILE A 134 16.34 -5.92 -5.75
CA ILE A 134 17.74 -5.58 -6.07
C ILE A 134 18.35 -6.56 -7.09
N ASP A 135 18.04 -7.86 -6.97
CA ASP A 135 18.59 -8.92 -7.83
C ASP A 135 17.56 -9.39 -8.87
N SER A 136 16.69 -8.49 -9.36
CA SER A 136 15.70 -8.86 -10.38
C SER A 136 16.37 -9.23 -11.72
N SER A 137 15.70 -10.11 -12.47
CA SER A 137 16.15 -10.50 -13.82
C SER A 137 15.92 -9.39 -14.85
N TYR A 138 15.21 -8.32 -14.50
CA TYR A 138 14.68 -7.29 -15.40
C TYR A 138 13.69 -7.82 -16.44
N ASP A 139 13.26 -9.08 -16.33
CA ASP A 139 12.17 -9.62 -17.12
C ASP A 139 10.83 -9.30 -16.44
N ILE A 140 10.00 -8.49 -17.08
CA ILE A 140 8.72 -8.08 -16.54
C ILE A 140 7.79 -9.27 -16.25
N THR A 141 7.95 -10.38 -16.98
CA THR A 141 7.12 -11.57 -16.82
C THR A 141 7.41 -12.34 -15.53
N GLU A 142 8.58 -12.11 -14.93
CA GLU A 142 9.03 -12.72 -13.66
C GLU A 142 8.85 -11.79 -12.46
N LYS A 143 8.38 -10.55 -12.69
CA LYS A 143 8.22 -9.55 -11.63
C LYS A 143 7.16 -9.99 -10.61
N GLU A 144 7.49 -9.92 -9.32
CA GLU A 144 6.54 -10.21 -8.23
C GLU A 144 5.32 -9.28 -8.30
N GLY A 145 4.14 -9.87 -8.27
CA GLY A 145 2.87 -9.15 -8.32
C GLY A 145 2.47 -8.66 -9.71
N ILE A 146 3.22 -9.02 -10.77
CA ILE A 146 2.84 -8.65 -12.14
C ILE A 146 1.52 -9.30 -12.55
N ILE A 147 0.64 -8.53 -13.16
CA ILE A 147 -0.60 -9.00 -13.73
C ILE A 147 -0.33 -9.36 -15.19
N ALA A 148 -0.52 -10.64 -15.55
CA ALA A 148 -0.46 -11.13 -16.93
C ALA A 148 -1.88 -11.20 -17.48
N LEU A 149 -2.24 -10.27 -18.36
CA LEU A 149 -3.58 -10.17 -18.94
C LEU A 149 -3.56 -10.66 -20.39
N PRO A 150 -4.18 -11.82 -20.71
CA PRO A 150 -4.27 -12.33 -22.05
C PRO A 150 -4.98 -11.39 -23.02
N SER A 151 -4.71 -11.55 -24.34
CA SER A 151 -5.37 -10.79 -25.41
C SER A 151 -6.90 -10.82 -25.27
N GLY A 152 -7.52 -9.68 -25.44
CA GLY A 152 -8.98 -9.51 -25.41
C GLY A 152 -9.63 -9.57 -24.03
N LEU A 153 -8.90 -9.93 -22.97
CA LEU A 153 -9.44 -9.98 -21.62
C LEU A 153 -9.41 -8.62 -20.93
N GLU A 154 -10.17 -8.53 -19.84
CA GLU A 154 -10.31 -7.36 -18.99
C GLU A 154 -9.98 -7.73 -17.54
N TYR A 155 -9.24 -6.84 -16.87
CA TYR A 155 -8.92 -6.91 -15.44
C TYR A 155 -9.61 -5.76 -14.73
N ASN A 156 -10.23 -6.05 -13.58
CA ASN A 156 -10.88 -5.05 -12.75
C ASN A 156 -10.23 -5.00 -11.37
N ASN A 157 -10.12 -3.81 -10.82
CA ASN A 157 -9.63 -3.55 -9.47
C ASN A 157 -10.45 -2.43 -8.84
N THR A 158 -10.74 -2.54 -7.56
CA THR A 158 -11.55 -1.57 -6.83
C THR A 158 -10.94 -1.24 -5.49
N HIS A 159 -10.96 0.04 -5.13
CA HIS A 159 -10.80 0.44 -3.74
C HIS A 159 -11.86 1.47 -3.34
N THR A 160 -12.14 1.56 -2.04
CA THR A 160 -13.14 2.48 -1.50
C THR A 160 -12.56 3.31 -0.37
N ILE A 161 -12.79 4.62 -0.44
CA ILE A 161 -12.37 5.59 0.59
C ILE A 161 -13.62 6.05 1.34
N THR A 162 -13.63 5.87 2.67
CA THR A 162 -14.72 6.27 3.56
C THR A 162 -14.21 7.25 4.60
N ILE A 163 -14.85 8.41 4.70
CA ILE A 163 -14.57 9.40 5.74
C ILE A 163 -15.42 9.05 6.96
N ILE A 164 -14.80 9.06 8.14
CA ILE A 164 -15.42 8.75 9.42
C ILE A 164 -15.23 9.98 10.33
N GLU A 165 -16.37 10.58 10.73
CA GLU A 165 -16.42 11.79 11.59
C GLU A 165 -16.45 11.44 13.08
#